data_f42872e83691719d639c6d440de0a1e4
#
_entry.id   f42872e83691719d639c6d440de0a1e4
#
_cell.length_a   1.000
_cell.length_b   1.000
_cell.length_c   1.000
_cell.angle_alpha   90.00
_cell.angle_beta   90.00
_cell.angle_gamma   90.00
#
_symmetry.space_group_name_H-M   'P 1'
#
loop_
_entity.id
_entity.type
_entity.pdbx_description
1 polymer ?
#
loop_
_entity_poly.entity_id
_entity_poly.type
_entity_poly.pdbx_seq_one_letter_code
_entity_poly.pdbx_strand_id
1 'polypeptide(L)'
;EGDSVSVEYRVRRKDGAIRYVMGNVKLMRENDELRYQRFVLDCTDRKLQEEENERQQMELVQALSIDYKVVCFFDLETGIGKPLRVEEVSQQFKENFAGELSFEESMEFYIQKYVCEEDREMVRQAASREEIEKGLSEGKQYHVNFRTQKKGQLEYYQMKIVRAGVRSGRGSIVLGIRSVDKEIRNEMEQRSNLKDALMQANRASKAKSVFLSNMSHDIRTPMNAIVGFTSLAMKHIDN
;
A
#
# COMPACT_ATOMS: atom_id res chain seq x y z
N GLU A 1 -12.28 27.55 -45.76
CA GLU A 1 -12.34 27.36 -44.31
C GLU A 1 -11.01 27.90 -43.74
N GLY A 2 -11.11 29.02 -43.00
CA GLY A 2 -9.91 29.68 -42.50
C GLY A 2 -9.37 29.01 -41.25
N ASP A 3 -8.05 28.81 -41.19
CA ASP A 3 -7.35 28.30 -40.00
C ASP A 3 -7.58 29.22 -38.80
N SER A 4 -7.93 28.66 -37.66
CA SER A 4 -8.05 29.37 -36.41
C SER A 4 -6.99 28.89 -35.43
N VAL A 5 -6.35 29.82 -34.75
CA VAL A 5 -5.33 29.54 -33.71
C VAL A 5 -5.83 30.10 -32.40
N SER A 6 -5.83 29.24 -31.37
CA SER A 6 -6.13 29.62 -29.99
C SER A 6 -4.85 29.60 -29.16
N VAL A 7 -4.65 30.67 -28.39
CA VAL A 7 -3.49 30.81 -27.50
C VAL A 7 -3.96 31.32 -26.14
N GLU A 8 -3.58 30.66 -25.07
CA GLU A 8 -3.75 31.15 -23.71
C GLU A 8 -2.49 31.89 -23.26
N TYR A 9 -2.67 33.10 -22.69
CA TYR A 9 -1.56 33.90 -22.18
C TYR A 9 -1.97 34.78 -21.03
N ARG A 10 -1.00 35.32 -20.30
CA ARG A 10 -1.22 36.23 -19.17
C ARG A 10 -1.06 37.67 -19.63
N VAL A 11 -1.97 38.53 -19.19
CA VAL A 11 -1.89 39.98 -19.39
C VAL A 11 -1.83 40.68 -18.05
N ARG A 12 -1.03 41.74 -17.97
CA ARG A 12 -0.98 42.63 -16.83
C ARG A 12 -1.85 43.84 -17.10
N ARG A 13 -2.82 44.08 -16.23
CA ARG A 13 -3.63 45.30 -16.28
C ARG A 13 -2.85 46.52 -15.79
N LYS A 14 -3.39 47.71 -16.04
CA LYS A 14 -2.77 48.99 -15.57
C LYS A 14 -2.69 49.08 -14.06
N ASP A 15 -3.61 48.44 -13.33
CA ASP A 15 -3.64 48.32 -11.86
C ASP A 15 -2.65 47.27 -11.31
N GLY A 16 -1.87 46.62 -12.20
CA GLY A 16 -0.89 45.60 -11.84
C GLY A 16 -1.45 44.17 -11.77
N ALA A 17 -2.79 43.99 -11.81
CA ALA A 17 -3.41 42.68 -11.73
C ALA A 17 -3.10 41.82 -12.96
N ILE A 18 -2.83 40.53 -12.74
CA ILE A 18 -2.62 39.54 -13.80
C ILE A 18 -3.95 38.91 -14.12
N ARG A 19 -4.25 38.83 -15.43
CA ARG A 19 -5.42 38.13 -15.98
C ARG A 19 -4.97 37.05 -16.95
N TYR A 20 -5.68 35.92 -16.91
CA TYR A 20 -5.53 34.84 -17.91
C TYR A 20 -6.53 35.10 -19.02
N VAL A 21 -6.04 35.16 -20.24
CA VAL A 21 -6.90 35.40 -21.40
C VAL A 21 -6.64 34.37 -22.48
N MET A 22 -7.70 33.93 -23.11
CA MET A 22 -7.67 33.09 -24.30
C MET A 22 -7.91 33.95 -25.54
N GLY A 23 -6.91 34.08 -26.38
CA GLY A 23 -7.00 34.73 -27.68
C GLY A 23 -7.29 33.71 -28.78
N ASN A 24 -8.33 33.91 -29.54
CA ASN A 24 -8.61 33.14 -30.73
C ASN A 24 -8.48 34.07 -31.93
N VAL A 25 -7.66 33.69 -32.92
CA VAL A 25 -7.47 34.46 -34.18
C VAL A 25 -7.93 33.59 -35.32
N LYS A 26 -8.86 34.12 -36.10
CA LYS A 26 -9.37 33.49 -37.33
C LYS A 26 -9.01 34.37 -38.53
N LEU A 27 -8.36 33.76 -39.51
CA LEU A 27 -8.07 34.39 -40.77
C LEU A 27 -9.28 34.22 -41.71
N MET A 28 -9.73 35.31 -42.29
CA MET A 28 -10.86 35.32 -43.24
C MET A 28 -10.46 36.08 -44.50
N ARG A 29 -10.96 35.63 -45.65
CA ARG A 29 -10.80 36.32 -46.93
C ARG A 29 -12.13 36.93 -47.31
N GLU A 30 -12.18 38.23 -47.42
CA GLU A 30 -13.37 38.98 -47.79
C GLU A 30 -12.99 39.96 -48.89
N ASN A 31 -13.65 39.88 -50.06
CA ASN A 31 -13.39 40.73 -51.25
C ASN A 31 -11.94 40.75 -51.71
N ASP A 32 -11.28 39.57 -51.70
CA ASP A 32 -9.85 39.40 -52.02
C ASP A 32 -8.84 40.05 -51.03
N GLU A 33 -9.35 40.65 -49.97
CA GLU A 33 -8.52 41.12 -48.83
C GLU A 33 -8.47 40.08 -47.72
N LEU A 34 -7.24 39.86 -47.18
CA LEU A 34 -7.02 39.04 -46.01
C LEU A 34 -7.32 39.88 -44.77
N ARG A 35 -8.35 39.46 -44.00
CA ARG A 35 -8.72 40.05 -42.75
C ARG A 35 -8.56 39.00 -41.64
N TYR A 36 -8.20 39.45 -40.44
CA TYR A 36 -8.19 38.62 -39.28
C TYR A 36 -9.23 39.11 -38.27
N GLN A 37 -9.95 38.17 -37.69
CA GLN A 37 -10.86 38.41 -36.57
C GLN A 37 -10.24 37.85 -35.32
N ARG A 38 -10.16 38.67 -34.27
CA ARG A 38 -9.57 38.27 -32.96
C ARG A 38 -10.67 38.37 -31.90
N PHE A 39 -10.81 37.28 -31.17
CA PHE A 39 -11.61 37.23 -29.94
C PHE A 39 -10.66 37.07 -28.76
N VAL A 40 -10.93 37.79 -27.69
CA VAL A 40 -10.18 37.69 -26.42
C VAL A 40 -11.19 37.43 -25.33
N LEU A 41 -11.06 36.29 -24.67
CA LEU A 41 -11.90 35.87 -23.57
C LEU A 41 -11.11 35.92 -22.27
N ASP A 42 -11.61 36.62 -21.26
CA ASP A 42 -11.07 36.53 -19.90
C ASP A 42 -11.45 35.16 -19.30
N CYS A 43 -10.46 34.33 -19.02
CA CYS A 43 -10.62 32.99 -18.44
C CYS A 43 -9.97 32.90 -17.04
N THR A 44 -9.76 34.06 -16.38
CA THR A 44 -9.07 34.14 -15.09
C THR A 44 -9.77 33.33 -14.03
N ASP A 45 -11.10 33.51 -13.88
CA ASP A 45 -11.85 32.80 -12.84
C ASP A 45 -11.81 31.28 -13.04
N ARG A 46 -11.92 30.83 -14.31
CA ARG A 46 -11.79 29.41 -14.64
C ARG A 46 -10.40 28.88 -14.28
N LYS A 47 -9.34 29.60 -14.66
CA LYS A 47 -7.96 29.18 -14.36
C LYS A 47 -7.66 29.14 -12.87
N LEU A 48 -8.09 30.16 -12.13
CA LEU A 48 -7.92 30.19 -10.67
C LEU A 48 -8.68 29.03 -10.00
N GLN A 49 -9.89 28.70 -10.50
CA GLN A 49 -10.66 27.58 -10.00
C GLN A 49 -9.97 26.22 -10.31
N GLU A 50 -9.41 26.06 -11.51
CA GLU A 50 -8.64 24.88 -11.90
C GLU A 50 -7.41 24.71 -11.00
N GLU A 51 -6.61 25.78 -10.81
CA GLU A 51 -5.44 25.79 -9.94
C GLU A 51 -5.79 25.48 -8.48
N GLU A 52 -6.87 26.05 -7.96
CA GLU A 52 -7.37 25.79 -6.61
C GLU A 52 -7.84 24.34 -6.44
N ASN A 53 -8.56 23.79 -7.42
CA ASN A 53 -8.99 22.40 -7.41
C ASN A 53 -7.78 21.44 -7.46
N GLU A 54 -6.78 21.73 -8.30
CA GLU A 54 -5.55 20.94 -8.36
C GLU A 54 -4.78 20.99 -7.04
N ARG A 55 -4.70 22.17 -6.41
CA ARG A 55 -4.09 22.34 -5.09
C ARG A 55 -4.80 21.52 -4.03
N GLN A 56 -6.13 21.61 -3.96
CA GLN A 56 -6.94 20.84 -3.01
C GLN A 56 -6.80 19.33 -3.21
N GLN A 57 -6.78 18.86 -4.45
CA GLN A 57 -6.56 17.45 -4.76
C GLN A 57 -5.17 16.99 -4.29
N MET A 58 -4.14 17.83 -4.50
CA MET A 58 -2.78 17.50 -4.04
C MET A 58 -2.69 17.46 -2.52
N GLU A 59 -3.33 18.42 -1.82
CA GLU A 59 -3.40 18.43 -0.34
C GLU A 59 -4.09 17.18 0.20
N LEU A 60 -5.19 16.73 -0.44
CA LEU A 60 -5.88 15.49 -0.08
C LEU A 60 -5.00 14.27 -0.28
N VAL A 61 -4.30 14.17 -1.40
CA VAL A 61 -3.36 13.08 -1.66
C VAL A 61 -2.25 13.05 -0.60
N GLN A 62 -1.70 14.21 -0.25
CA GLN A 62 -0.66 14.30 0.78
C GLN A 62 -1.18 13.90 2.16
N ALA A 63 -2.38 14.32 2.53
CA ALA A 63 -2.99 13.98 3.81
C ALA A 63 -3.32 12.48 3.93
N LEU A 64 -3.91 11.89 2.88
CA LEU A 64 -4.25 10.46 2.86
C LEU A 64 -3.03 9.54 2.76
N SER A 65 -1.91 10.06 2.30
CA SER A 65 -0.67 9.29 2.15
C SER A 65 0.36 9.55 3.26
N ILE A 66 -0.06 10.08 4.41
CA ILE A 66 0.84 10.49 5.50
C ILE A 66 1.71 9.34 6.02
N ASP A 67 1.17 8.12 6.04
CA ASP A 67 1.87 6.91 6.47
C ASP A 67 2.80 6.32 5.41
N TYR A 68 2.76 6.86 4.19
CA TYR A 68 3.57 6.38 3.08
C TYR A 68 4.82 7.23 2.90
N LYS A 69 5.96 6.58 2.73
CA LYS A 69 7.23 7.24 2.41
C LYS A 69 7.34 7.61 0.93
N VAL A 70 6.75 6.79 0.09
CA VAL A 70 6.70 7.02 -1.35
C VAL A 70 5.31 6.69 -1.84
N VAL A 71 4.73 7.56 -2.66
CA VAL A 71 3.51 7.31 -3.43
C VAL A 71 3.75 7.79 -4.86
N CYS A 72 3.59 6.90 -5.81
CA CYS A 72 3.74 7.18 -7.23
C CYS A 72 2.50 6.72 -8.00
N PHE A 73 2.18 7.46 -9.04
CA PHE A 73 1.18 7.08 -10.04
C PHE A 73 1.89 6.58 -11.29
N PHE A 74 1.42 5.48 -11.87
CA PHE A 74 1.93 4.93 -13.12
C PHE A 74 0.80 4.55 -14.06
N ASP A 75 1.02 4.79 -15.34
CA ASP A 75 0.23 4.25 -16.42
C ASP A 75 0.84 2.90 -16.85
N LEU A 76 0.06 1.83 -16.79
CA LEU A 76 0.57 0.48 -17.08
C LEU A 76 0.84 0.23 -18.57
N GLU A 77 0.28 1.06 -19.48
CA GLU A 77 0.55 0.89 -20.90
C GLU A 77 1.88 1.46 -21.32
N THR A 78 2.10 2.72 -20.91
CA THR A 78 3.34 3.43 -21.23
C THR A 78 4.48 3.06 -20.29
N GLY A 79 4.16 2.49 -19.11
CA GLY A 79 5.13 2.28 -18.04
C GLY A 79 5.63 3.58 -17.41
N ILE A 80 5.03 4.72 -17.78
CA ILE A 80 5.47 6.04 -17.31
C ILE A 80 4.56 6.52 -16.20
N GLY A 81 5.14 7.20 -15.22
CA GLY A 81 4.42 7.72 -14.08
C GLY A 81 5.00 9.00 -13.52
N LYS A 82 4.45 9.41 -12.39
CA LYS A 82 4.89 10.59 -11.66
C LYS A 82 4.84 10.37 -10.15
N PRO A 83 5.76 10.97 -9.38
CA PRO A 83 5.69 10.94 -7.94
C PRO A 83 4.56 11.84 -7.46
N LEU A 84 3.73 11.33 -6.52
CA LEU A 84 2.69 12.10 -5.84
C LEU A 84 3.17 12.55 -4.46
N ARG A 85 3.94 11.69 -3.78
CA ARG A 85 4.57 11.95 -2.49
C ARG A 85 5.90 11.23 -2.42
N VAL A 86 6.91 11.93 -1.95
CA VAL A 86 8.23 11.35 -1.67
C VAL A 86 8.75 12.00 -0.39
N GLU A 87 8.81 11.21 0.70
CA GLU A 87 9.35 11.65 1.99
C GLU A 87 10.84 11.28 2.04
N GLU A 88 11.69 12.26 2.32
CA GLU A 88 13.15 12.10 2.57
C GLU A 88 13.87 11.01 1.75
N VAL A 89 13.55 10.90 0.49
CA VAL A 89 14.38 10.11 -0.41
C VAL A 89 15.62 10.95 -0.72
N SER A 90 16.77 10.30 -0.76
CA SER A 90 18.05 10.96 -1.02
C SER A 90 17.90 11.97 -2.15
N GLN A 91 18.62 13.09 -2.05
CA GLN A 91 18.67 14.13 -3.08
C GLN A 91 18.89 13.53 -4.48
N GLN A 92 19.60 12.43 -4.53
CA GLN A 92 19.85 11.62 -5.72
C GLN A 92 18.59 11.00 -6.35
N PHE A 93 17.58 10.63 -5.54
CA PHE A 93 16.28 10.18 -6.07
C PHE A 93 15.50 11.35 -6.65
N LYS A 94 15.52 12.51 -5.99
CA LYS A 94 14.86 13.72 -6.49
C LYS A 94 15.48 14.21 -7.79
N GLU A 95 16.80 14.11 -7.94
CA GLU A 95 17.54 14.53 -9.12
C GLU A 95 17.33 13.56 -10.31
N ASN A 96 17.30 12.26 -10.04
CA ASN A 96 17.07 11.26 -11.10
C ASN A 96 15.61 11.16 -11.55
N PHE A 97 14.66 11.59 -10.71
CA PHE A 97 13.23 11.42 -10.94
C PHE A 97 12.44 12.74 -10.84
N ALA A 98 13.04 13.85 -11.20
CA ALA A 98 12.41 15.19 -11.18
C ALA A 98 11.31 15.39 -12.26
N GLY A 99 10.95 14.33 -13.02
CA GLY A 99 9.99 14.40 -14.11
C GLY A 99 9.15 13.14 -14.26
N GLU A 100 9.05 12.65 -15.47
CA GLU A 100 8.40 11.38 -15.78
C GLU A 100 9.26 10.22 -15.27
N LEU A 101 8.64 9.28 -14.58
CA LEU A 101 9.28 8.09 -14.00
C LEU A 101 8.99 6.88 -14.86
N SER A 102 10.01 6.15 -15.30
CA SER A 102 9.84 4.80 -15.77
C SER A 102 9.57 3.87 -14.56
N PHE A 103 8.52 3.06 -14.64
CA PHE A 103 8.17 2.10 -13.60
C PHE A 103 9.32 1.11 -13.36
N GLU A 104 9.83 0.51 -14.43
CA GLU A 104 10.86 -0.51 -14.37
C GLU A 104 12.18 0.04 -13.79
N GLU A 105 12.63 1.21 -14.30
CA GLU A 105 13.87 1.83 -13.82
C GLU A 105 13.77 2.29 -12.36
N SER A 106 12.65 2.87 -11.98
CA SER A 106 12.44 3.33 -10.59
C SER A 106 12.33 2.17 -9.62
N MET A 107 11.69 1.06 -10.01
CA MET A 107 11.60 -0.13 -9.18
C MET A 107 12.96 -0.83 -9.04
N GLU A 108 13.70 -1.01 -10.13
CA GLU A 108 15.03 -1.62 -10.06
C GLU A 108 15.99 -0.78 -9.21
N PHE A 109 15.98 0.55 -9.38
CA PHE A 109 16.76 1.45 -8.53
C PHE A 109 16.38 1.31 -7.04
N TYR A 110 15.07 1.27 -6.73
CA TYR A 110 14.60 1.11 -5.37
C TYR A 110 15.04 -0.23 -4.75
N ILE A 111 14.88 -1.32 -5.50
CA ILE A 111 15.24 -2.67 -5.09
C ILE A 111 16.74 -2.76 -4.77
N GLN A 112 17.58 -2.29 -5.68
CA GLN A 112 19.03 -2.35 -5.53
C GLN A 112 19.52 -1.53 -4.32
N LYS A 113 18.92 -0.39 -4.08
CA LYS A 113 19.42 0.56 -3.10
C LYS A 113 18.86 0.33 -1.69
N TYR A 114 17.62 -0.12 -1.57
CA TYR A 114 16.94 -0.14 -0.27
C TYR A 114 16.50 -1.53 0.21
N VAL A 115 16.24 -2.48 -0.70
CA VAL A 115 15.76 -3.82 -0.33
C VAL A 115 16.93 -4.71 0.08
N CYS A 116 16.76 -5.46 1.19
CA CYS A 116 17.72 -6.47 1.61
C CYS A 116 17.98 -7.48 0.49
N GLU A 117 19.22 -7.94 0.37
CA GLU A 117 19.67 -8.80 -0.72
C GLU A 117 18.80 -10.05 -0.89
N GLU A 118 18.44 -10.67 0.23
CA GLU A 118 17.63 -11.90 0.23
C GLU A 118 16.21 -11.68 -0.26
N ASP A 119 15.68 -10.45 -0.19
CA ASP A 119 14.31 -10.14 -0.58
C ASP A 119 14.22 -9.53 -2.00
N ARG A 120 15.34 -9.17 -2.61
CA ARG A 120 15.38 -8.47 -3.91
C ARG A 120 14.65 -9.23 -5.01
N GLU A 121 14.91 -10.53 -5.13
CA GLU A 121 14.31 -11.34 -6.20
C GLU A 121 12.79 -11.47 -6.02
N MET A 122 12.34 -11.68 -4.77
CA MET A 122 10.92 -11.72 -4.45
C MET A 122 10.23 -10.40 -4.78
N VAL A 123 10.84 -9.25 -4.42
CA VAL A 123 10.26 -7.93 -4.71
C VAL A 123 10.27 -7.64 -6.21
N ARG A 124 11.33 -8.03 -6.93
CA ARG A 124 11.41 -7.88 -8.39
C ARG A 124 10.31 -8.67 -9.09
N GLN A 125 10.10 -9.92 -8.71
CA GLN A 125 9.02 -10.73 -9.24
C GLN A 125 7.65 -10.12 -8.91
N ALA A 126 7.43 -9.70 -7.66
CA ALA A 126 6.19 -9.06 -7.23
C ALA A 126 5.92 -7.72 -7.93
N ALA A 127 6.96 -7.00 -8.33
CA ALA A 127 6.86 -5.76 -9.10
C ALA A 127 6.76 -6.00 -10.61
N SER A 128 6.79 -7.25 -11.10
CA SER A 128 6.59 -7.54 -12.51
C SER A 128 5.18 -7.19 -12.94
N ARG A 129 5.04 -6.76 -14.20
CA ARG A 129 3.73 -6.42 -14.78
C ARG A 129 2.74 -7.58 -14.68
N GLU A 130 3.21 -8.80 -14.94
CA GLU A 130 2.40 -10.03 -14.90
C GLU A 130 1.81 -10.28 -13.49
N GLU A 131 2.63 -10.23 -12.45
CA GLU A 131 2.17 -10.46 -11.07
C GLU A 131 1.28 -9.30 -10.57
N ILE A 132 1.55 -8.06 -10.98
CA ILE A 132 0.68 -6.93 -10.68
C ILE A 132 -0.70 -7.10 -11.32
N GLU A 133 -0.77 -7.43 -12.61
CA GLU A 133 -2.03 -7.63 -13.32
C GLU A 133 -2.83 -8.80 -12.72
N LYS A 134 -2.16 -9.90 -12.37
CA LYS A 134 -2.74 -11.05 -11.69
C LYS A 134 -3.29 -10.67 -10.31
N GLY A 135 -2.47 -10.06 -9.45
CA GLY A 135 -2.88 -9.65 -8.11
C GLY A 135 -4.04 -8.64 -8.11
N LEU A 136 -4.08 -7.74 -9.09
CA LEU A 136 -5.17 -6.79 -9.27
C LEU A 136 -6.42 -7.40 -9.95
N SER A 137 -6.33 -8.57 -10.60
CA SER A 137 -7.49 -9.30 -11.11
C SER A 137 -8.23 -10.05 -10.01
N GLU A 138 -7.51 -10.53 -8.99
CA GLU A 138 -8.05 -11.23 -7.83
C GLU A 138 -8.65 -10.28 -6.78
N GLY A 139 -8.23 -9.01 -6.77
CA GLY A 139 -8.67 -8.00 -5.82
C GLY A 139 -8.46 -6.57 -6.29
N LYS A 140 -8.95 -5.60 -5.49
CA LYS A 140 -8.75 -4.17 -5.77
C LYS A 140 -7.36 -3.67 -5.41
N GLN A 141 -6.58 -4.46 -4.69
CA GLN A 141 -5.27 -4.10 -4.18
C GLN A 141 -4.36 -5.33 -4.14
N TYR A 142 -3.09 -5.09 -4.38
CA TYR A 142 -2.02 -6.06 -4.29
C TYR A 142 -0.92 -5.51 -3.37
N HIS A 143 -0.31 -6.36 -2.55
CA HIS A 143 0.77 -5.90 -1.66
C HIS A 143 1.82 -6.98 -1.43
N VAL A 144 3.04 -6.56 -1.17
CA VAL A 144 4.17 -7.41 -0.78
C VAL A 144 4.93 -6.76 0.35
N ASN A 145 5.31 -7.55 1.36
CA ASN A 145 6.15 -7.13 2.46
C ASN A 145 7.61 -7.54 2.19
N PHE A 146 8.54 -6.68 2.54
CA PHE A 146 9.97 -6.92 2.36
C PHE A 146 10.78 -6.22 3.46
N ARG A 147 12.03 -6.61 3.58
CA ARG A 147 12.95 -6.04 4.55
C ARG A 147 13.85 -5.00 3.91
N THR A 148 14.13 -3.95 4.66
CA THR A 148 15.16 -2.96 4.33
C THR A 148 16.20 -2.93 5.45
N GLN A 149 17.40 -2.52 5.12
CA GLN A 149 18.44 -2.32 6.13
C GLN A 149 18.77 -0.83 6.25
N LYS A 150 18.47 -0.24 7.40
CA LYS A 150 18.77 1.16 7.71
C LYS A 150 19.69 1.23 8.92
N LYS A 151 20.87 1.82 8.75
CA LYS A 151 21.87 1.96 9.83
C LYS A 151 22.18 0.65 10.58
N GLY A 152 22.18 -0.48 9.87
CA GLY A 152 22.43 -1.79 10.45
C GLY A 152 21.23 -2.47 11.13
N GLN A 153 20.05 -1.81 11.17
CA GLN A 153 18.83 -2.39 11.69
C GLN A 153 17.91 -2.82 10.54
N LEU A 154 17.27 -3.98 10.70
CA LEU A 154 16.25 -4.48 9.81
C LEU A 154 14.91 -3.79 10.12
N GLU A 155 14.32 -3.20 9.10
CA GLU A 155 12.98 -2.61 9.15
C GLU A 155 12.08 -3.29 8.11
N TYR A 156 10.80 -3.48 8.44
CA TYR A 156 9.81 -4.07 7.55
C TYR A 156 9.04 -2.99 6.79
N TYR A 157 8.95 -3.17 5.49
CA TYR A 157 8.20 -2.29 4.59
C TYR A 157 7.17 -3.08 3.80
N GLN A 158 6.16 -2.37 3.37
CA GLN A 158 5.11 -2.88 2.50
C GLN A 158 5.04 -2.02 1.25
N MET A 159 5.15 -2.65 0.09
CA MET A 159 4.74 -2.09 -1.18
C MET A 159 3.29 -2.46 -1.42
N LYS A 160 2.45 -1.47 -1.65
CA LYS A 160 1.02 -1.63 -1.95
C LYS A 160 0.72 -1.03 -3.31
N ILE A 161 0.05 -1.78 -4.15
CA ILE A 161 -0.36 -1.37 -5.48
C ILE A 161 -1.88 -1.42 -5.54
N VAL A 162 -2.48 -0.33 -6.02
CA VAL A 162 -3.93 -0.17 -6.13
C VAL A 162 -4.25 0.29 -7.55
N ARG A 163 -5.31 -0.24 -8.14
CA ARG A 163 -5.80 0.24 -9.43
C ARG A 163 -6.40 1.64 -9.28
N ALA A 164 -5.89 2.60 -10.04
CA ALA A 164 -6.42 3.94 -10.09
C ALA A 164 -7.41 4.03 -11.26
N GLY A 165 -8.66 4.32 -10.96
CA GLY A 165 -9.81 4.60 -11.82
C GLY A 165 -9.85 4.10 -13.26
N VAL A 166 -10.99 3.57 -13.67
CA VAL A 166 -11.22 3.11 -15.04
C VAL A 166 -11.75 4.27 -15.89
N ARG A 167 -10.89 5.20 -16.28
CA ARG A 167 -11.25 6.16 -17.34
C ARG A 167 -10.62 5.70 -18.66
N SER A 168 -11.18 4.82 -19.40
CA SER A 168 -10.72 4.38 -20.73
C SER A 168 -10.12 2.99 -20.87
N GLY A 169 -10.52 2.02 -20.03
CA GLY A 169 -10.18 0.60 -20.31
C GLY A 169 -8.72 0.18 -20.10
N ARG A 170 -7.84 1.08 -19.75
CA ARG A 170 -6.40 0.91 -19.61
C ARG A 170 -6.00 1.20 -18.17
N GLY A 171 -5.26 0.29 -17.55
CA GLY A 171 -5.05 0.31 -16.11
C GLY A 171 -3.96 1.27 -15.67
N SER A 172 -4.32 2.35 -14.99
CA SER A 172 -3.36 3.10 -14.19
C SER A 172 -3.31 2.52 -12.77
N ILE A 173 -2.16 2.63 -12.12
CA ILE A 173 -1.93 2.17 -10.76
C ILE A 173 -1.38 3.29 -9.88
N VAL A 174 -1.66 3.18 -8.59
CA VAL A 174 -0.95 3.90 -7.55
C VAL A 174 -0.12 2.90 -6.75
N LEU A 175 1.18 3.14 -6.71
CA LEU A 175 2.13 2.39 -5.90
C LEU A 175 2.46 3.20 -4.67
N GLY A 176 2.32 2.60 -3.48
CA GLY A 176 2.70 3.20 -2.21
C GLY A 176 3.66 2.31 -1.44
N ILE A 177 4.68 2.90 -0.82
CA ILE A 177 5.61 2.19 0.05
C ILE A 177 5.54 2.81 1.44
N ARG A 178 5.26 1.97 2.45
CA ARG A 178 5.16 2.39 3.86
C ARG A 178 5.94 1.45 4.78
N SER A 179 6.31 1.96 5.96
CA SER A 179 6.83 1.10 7.02
C SER A 179 5.68 0.33 7.66
N VAL A 180 5.90 -0.96 7.91
CA VAL A 180 5.01 -1.86 8.66
C VAL A 180 5.78 -2.54 9.80
N ASP A 181 6.91 -1.97 10.19
CA ASP A 181 7.80 -2.56 11.19
C ASP A 181 7.10 -2.75 12.54
N LYS A 182 6.36 -1.73 12.97
CA LYS A 182 5.62 -1.77 14.23
C LYS A 182 4.51 -2.83 14.22
N GLU A 183 3.77 -2.91 13.14
CA GLU A 183 2.69 -3.87 12.96
C GLU A 183 3.23 -5.30 12.98
N ILE A 184 4.29 -5.57 12.22
CA ILE A 184 4.90 -6.91 12.14
C ILE A 184 5.54 -7.32 13.47
N ARG A 185 6.25 -6.41 14.15
CA ARG A 185 6.84 -6.71 15.46
C ARG A 185 5.76 -7.02 16.51
N ASN A 186 4.69 -6.25 16.54
CA ASN A 186 3.57 -6.51 17.45
C ASN A 186 2.91 -7.86 17.16
N GLU A 187 2.71 -8.21 15.89
CA GLU A 187 2.16 -9.50 15.48
C GLU A 187 3.06 -10.66 15.91
N MET A 188 4.38 -10.52 15.69
CA MET A 188 5.36 -11.53 16.12
C MET A 188 5.35 -11.74 17.64
N GLU A 189 5.29 -10.66 18.42
CA GLU A 189 5.21 -10.70 19.87
C GLU A 189 3.91 -11.39 20.34
N GLN A 190 2.77 -11.02 19.79
CA GLN A 190 1.49 -11.64 20.10
C GLN A 190 1.50 -13.13 19.77
N ARG A 191 2.05 -13.52 18.63
CA ARG A 191 2.18 -14.92 18.22
C ARG A 191 3.08 -15.72 19.16
N SER A 192 4.18 -15.12 19.62
CA SER A 192 5.07 -15.74 20.60
C SER A 192 4.36 -15.95 21.93
N ASN A 193 3.70 -14.92 22.45
CA ASN A 193 2.94 -14.99 23.72
C ASN A 193 1.83 -16.04 23.66
N LEU A 194 1.10 -16.13 22.54
CA LEU A 194 0.06 -17.14 22.33
C LEU A 194 0.64 -18.56 22.33
N LYS A 195 1.78 -18.75 21.68
CA LYS A 195 2.48 -20.05 21.65
C LYS A 195 2.91 -20.48 23.04
N ASP A 196 3.45 -19.56 23.83
CA ASP A 196 3.88 -19.85 25.21
C ASP A 196 2.68 -20.16 26.11
N ALA A 197 1.59 -19.41 25.99
CA ALA A 197 0.35 -19.70 26.72
C ALA A 197 -0.24 -21.07 26.35
N LEU A 198 -0.23 -21.44 25.07
CA LEU A 198 -0.68 -22.75 24.60
C LEU A 198 0.20 -23.87 25.17
N MET A 199 1.51 -23.70 25.19
CA MET A 199 2.42 -24.67 25.79
C MET A 199 2.18 -24.86 27.30
N GLN A 200 1.95 -23.78 28.04
CA GLN A 200 1.61 -23.83 29.48
C GLN A 200 0.29 -24.55 29.70
N ALA A 201 -0.75 -24.22 28.95
CA ALA A 201 -2.05 -24.86 29.04
C ALA A 201 -1.98 -26.37 28.77
N ASN A 202 -1.20 -26.78 27.75
CA ASN A 202 -1.00 -28.20 27.43
C ASN A 202 -0.25 -28.94 28.55
N ARG A 203 0.79 -28.33 29.16
CA ARG A 203 1.52 -28.89 30.30
C ARG A 203 0.59 -29.07 31.49
N ALA A 204 -0.23 -28.05 31.83
CA ALA A 204 -1.19 -28.14 32.93
C ALA A 204 -2.25 -29.20 32.68
N SER A 205 -2.78 -29.32 31.48
CA SER A 205 -3.76 -30.34 31.08
C SER A 205 -3.17 -31.76 31.22
N LYS A 206 -1.94 -31.95 30.73
CA LYS A 206 -1.25 -33.24 30.87
C LYS A 206 -0.98 -33.60 32.33
N ALA A 207 -0.52 -32.68 33.15
CA ALA A 207 -0.30 -32.88 34.57
C ALA A 207 -1.59 -33.24 35.29
N LYS A 208 -2.71 -32.56 34.98
CA LYS A 208 -4.03 -32.88 35.51
C LYS A 208 -4.48 -34.29 35.12
N SER A 209 -4.27 -34.71 33.88
CA SER A 209 -4.66 -36.04 33.42
C SER A 209 -3.84 -37.14 34.12
N VAL A 210 -2.54 -36.95 34.30
CA VAL A 210 -1.66 -37.88 35.03
C VAL A 210 -2.09 -37.95 36.51
N PHE A 211 -2.35 -36.79 37.14
CA PHE A 211 -2.80 -36.74 38.52
C PHE A 211 -4.13 -37.52 38.70
N LEU A 212 -5.12 -37.28 37.88
CA LEU A 212 -6.42 -37.97 37.93
C LEU A 212 -6.28 -39.48 37.69
N SER A 213 -5.42 -39.91 36.78
CA SER A 213 -5.11 -41.31 36.54
C SER A 213 -4.51 -42.00 37.77
N ASN A 214 -3.50 -41.37 38.39
CA ASN A 214 -2.86 -41.89 39.60
C ASN A 214 -3.85 -41.94 40.77
N MET A 215 -4.60 -40.84 40.99
CA MET A 215 -5.63 -40.82 42.06
C MET A 215 -6.69 -41.92 41.88
N SER A 216 -7.13 -42.14 40.62
CA SER A 216 -8.09 -43.20 40.32
C SER A 216 -7.53 -44.59 40.64
N HIS A 217 -6.24 -44.83 40.36
CA HIS A 217 -5.59 -46.09 40.71
C HIS A 217 -5.47 -46.27 42.24
N ASP A 218 -5.01 -45.22 42.93
CA ASP A 218 -4.77 -45.24 44.36
C ASP A 218 -6.08 -45.38 45.19
N ILE A 219 -7.19 -44.91 44.68
CA ILE A 219 -8.51 -45.12 45.25
C ILE A 219 -9.05 -46.53 44.93
N ARG A 220 -8.87 -47.02 43.73
CA ARG A 220 -9.39 -48.33 43.28
C ARG A 220 -8.76 -49.48 44.07
N THR A 221 -7.49 -49.41 44.37
CA THR A 221 -6.77 -50.49 45.06
C THR A 221 -7.36 -50.81 46.47
N PRO A 222 -7.50 -49.85 47.40
CA PRO A 222 -8.11 -50.12 48.69
C PRO A 222 -9.61 -50.43 48.60
N MET A 223 -10.35 -49.82 47.65
CA MET A 223 -11.76 -50.12 47.41
C MET A 223 -11.96 -51.61 47.02
N ASN A 224 -11.15 -52.11 46.11
CA ASN A 224 -11.20 -53.50 45.69
C ASN A 224 -10.85 -54.46 46.84
N ALA A 225 -9.90 -54.07 47.68
CA ALA A 225 -9.57 -54.85 48.89
C ALA A 225 -10.76 -54.90 49.87
N ILE A 226 -11.39 -53.76 50.13
CA ILE A 226 -12.59 -53.70 51.01
C ILE A 226 -13.72 -54.57 50.46
N VAL A 227 -14.06 -54.42 49.18
CA VAL A 227 -15.08 -55.23 48.49
C VAL A 227 -14.74 -56.71 48.55
N GLY A 228 -13.49 -57.08 48.33
CA GLY A 228 -13.01 -58.47 48.41
C GLY A 228 -13.15 -59.04 49.79
N PHE A 229 -12.70 -58.29 50.81
CA PHE A 229 -12.84 -58.76 52.22
C PHE A 229 -14.28 -58.82 52.67
N THR A 230 -15.16 -57.88 52.32
CA THR A 230 -16.60 -57.97 52.68
C THR A 230 -17.28 -59.14 51.98
N SER A 231 -16.93 -59.39 50.69
CA SER A 231 -17.51 -60.58 50.03
C SER A 231 -17.04 -61.91 50.59
N LEU A 232 -15.81 -61.98 51.11
CA LEU A 232 -15.30 -63.16 51.83
C LEU A 232 -15.97 -63.32 53.14
N ALA A 233 -16.15 -62.25 53.93
CA ALA A 233 -16.82 -62.29 55.22
C ALA A 233 -18.30 -62.74 55.11
N MET A 234 -19.02 -62.24 54.06
CA MET A 234 -20.40 -62.67 53.78
C MET A 234 -20.50 -64.16 53.49
N LYS A 235 -19.56 -64.74 52.72
CA LYS A 235 -19.55 -66.18 52.44
C LYS A 235 -19.24 -67.06 53.62
N HIS A 236 -18.61 -66.51 54.67
CA HIS A 236 -18.30 -67.26 55.91
C HIS A 236 -19.36 -67.10 56.99
N ILE A 237 -20.32 -66.19 56.88
CA ILE A 237 -21.42 -65.98 57.80
C ILE A 237 -22.58 -66.96 57.49
N ASP A 238 -22.70 -67.44 56.24
CA ASP A 238 -23.76 -68.36 55.79
C ASP A 238 -23.36 -69.85 55.86
N ASN A 239 -22.19 -70.18 56.47
CA ASN A 239 -21.77 -71.53 56.84
C ASN A 239 -21.54 -71.63 58.30
#